data_d01c3853a65ef0696907e2edf086aef1
#
_entry.id   d01c3853a65ef0696907e2edf086aef1
#
_cell.length_a   1.000
_cell.length_b   1.000
_cell.length_c   1.000
_cell.angle_alpha   90.00
_cell.angle_beta   90.00
_cell.angle_gamma   90.00
#
_symmetry.space_group_name_H-M   'P 1'
#
loop_
_entity.id
_entity.type
_entity.pdbx_description
1 polymer ?
#
loop_
_entity_poly.entity_id
_entity_poly.type
_entity_poly.pdbx_seq_one_letter_code
_entity_poly.pdbx_strand_id
1 'polypeptide(L)'
;YHFLQCTVASFSTPVLQHQFPVLSVSNAGDDGAGDLQAVFTNCIFWGDVGVADEVLISRQGNTAFQVHFDHAILKQEHYPDNVDTTSVMLNSDPLFLKTDYSNRAYDFHLQSGSPALGQGKDTGPAMDLDGNGRPAGKQDLGCYERQ
;
A
#
# COMPACT_ATOMS: atom_id res chain seq x y z
N TYR A 1 -14.26 -4.57 -3.43
CA TYR A 1 -13.09 -4.05 -4.15
C TYR A 1 -11.91 -4.97 -3.88
N HIS A 2 -11.10 -5.26 -4.90
CA HIS A 2 -9.88 -6.04 -4.78
C HIS A 2 -8.73 -5.26 -5.42
N PHE A 3 -7.70 -5.00 -4.64
CA PHE A 3 -6.46 -4.35 -5.06
C PHE A 3 -5.33 -5.37 -4.94
N LEU A 4 -4.65 -5.63 -6.05
CA LEU A 4 -3.60 -6.65 -6.12
C LEU A 4 -2.30 -6.01 -6.62
N GLN A 5 -1.18 -6.29 -5.96
CA GLN A 5 0.15 -5.90 -6.41
C GLN A 5 0.28 -4.37 -6.65
N CYS A 6 -0.29 -3.56 -5.72
CA CYS A 6 -0.28 -2.12 -5.87
C CYS A 6 0.81 -1.46 -5.02
N THR A 7 1.47 -0.46 -5.58
CA THR A 7 2.26 0.52 -4.84
C THR A 7 1.55 1.86 -4.88
N VAL A 8 1.18 2.37 -3.71
CA VAL A 8 0.59 3.71 -3.55
C VAL A 8 1.51 4.50 -2.65
N ALA A 9 2.15 5.52 -3.23
CA ALA A 9 3.15 6.28 -2.51
C ALA A 9 3.02 7.79 -2.78
N SER A 10 3.30 8.60 -1.76
CA SER A 10 3.31 10.05 -1.86
C SER A 10 4.52 10.64 -1.13
N PHE A 11 5.14 11.61 -1.77
CA PHE A 11 6.34 12.27 -1.26
C PHE A 11 6.20 13.79 -1.36
N SER A 12 6.69 14.48 -0.33
CA SER A 12 6.79 15.94 -0.33
C SER A 12 7.66 16.43 -1.48
N THR A 13 7.41 17.65 -1.88
CA THR A 13 8.35 18.42 -2.75
C THR A 13 8.92 19.61 -1.94
N PRO A 14 9.94 20.33 -2.43
CA PRO A 14 10.46 21.50 -1.74
C PRO A 14 9.44 22.60 -1.45
N VAL A 15 8.30 22.61 -2.18
CA VAL A 15 7.27 23.63 -2.08
C VAL A 15 5.91 23.12 -1.63
N LEU A 16 5.72 21.80 -1.62
CA LEU A 16 4.46 21.18 -1.22
C LEU A 16 4.74 19.95 -0.35
N GLN A 17 4.35 20.03 0.90
CA GLN A 17 4.46 18.90 1.81
C GLN A 17 3.35 17.88 1.56
N HIS A 18 3.68 16.61 1.76
CA HIS A 18 2.70 15.54 1.87
C HIS A 18 1.89 15.71 3.17
N GLN A 19 0.58 15.81 3.08
CA GLN A 19 -0.28 16.20 4.20
C GLN A 19 -1.46 15.25 4.44
N PHE A 20 -1.70 14.31 3.54
CA PHE A 20 -2.85 13.40 3.61
C PHE A 20 -2.41 11.96 3.43
N PRO A 21 -3.08 10.99 4.10
CA PRO A 21 -2.83 9.58 3.88
C PRO A 21 -2.89 9.19 2.40
N VAL A 22 -2.06 8.24 1.98
CA VAL A 22 -2.07 7.72 0.59
C VAL A 22 -3.31 6.87 0.33
N LEU A 23 -3.93 6.33 1.38
CA LEU A 23 -5.16 5.55 1.27
C LEU A 23 -6.18 6.03 2.32
N SER A 24 -7.38 6.36 1.86
CA SER A 24 -8.54 6.54 2.73
C SER A 24 -9.67 5.63 2.28
N VAL A 25 -10.20 4.82 3.18
CA VAL A 25 -11.33 3.92 2.94
C VAL A 25 -12.47 4.29 3.88
N SER A 26 -13.62 4.60 3.31
CA SER A 26 -14.83 4.93 4.07
C SER A 26 -16.04 4.29 3.42
N ASN A 27 -17.02 3.90 4.24
CA ASN A 27 -18.34 3.47 3.78
C ASN A 27 -19.41 4.57 3.89
N ALA A 28 -18.98 5.80 4.17
CA ALA A 28 -19.86 6.95 4.15
C ALA A 28 -20.20 7.37 2.72
N GLY A 29 -21.47 7.68 2.47
CA GLY A 29 -21.97 8.25 1.22
C GLY A 29 -22.98 9.35 1.50
N ASP A 30 -23.46 10.04 0.46
CA ASP A 30 -24.42 11.15 0.58
C ASP A 30 -25.75 10.69 1.18
N ASP A 31 -26.17 9.46 0.92
CA ASP A 31 -27.43 8.87 1.44
C ASP A 31 -27.23 8.07 2.73
N GLY A 32 -26.06 8.13 3.36
CA GLY A 32 -25.70 7.41 4.57
C GLY A 32 -24.63 6.35 4.35
N ALA A 33 -24.49 5.43 5.32
CA ALA A 33 -23.47 4.39 5.26
C ALA A 33 -23.94 3.19 4.42
N GLY A 34 -23.11 2.73 3.49
CA GLY A 34 -23.31 1.53 2.68
C GLY A 34 -22.48 0.34 3.13
N ASP A 35 -22.76 -0.84 2.59
CA ASP A 35 -21.91 -2.01 2.75
C ASP A 35 -20.60 -1.81 1.99
N LEU A 36 -19.47 -2.16 2.62
CA LEU A 36 -18.15 -2.06 2.03
C LEU A 36 -17.34 -3.33 2.30
N GLN A 37 -16.76 -3.88 1.23
CA GLN A 37 -15.73 -4.90 1.31
C GLN A 37 -14.55 -4.46 0.44
N ALA A 38 -13.36 -4.35 1.05
CA ALA A 38 -12.11 -4.02 0.38
C ALA A 38 -10.99 -4.97 0.81
N VAL A 39 -10.28 -5.53 -0.15
CA VAL A 39 -9.14 -6.44 0.08
C VAL A 39 -7.93 -5.89 -0.68
N PHE A 40 -6.83 -5.77 0.03
CA PHE A 40 -5.55 -5.29 -0.49
C PHE A 40 -4.51 -6.39 -0.33
N THR A 41 -4.06 -6.97 -1.43
CA THR A 41 -3.13 -8.10 -1.42
C THR A 41 -1.82 -7.73 -2.12
N ASN A 42 -0.69 -8.06 -1.49
CA ASN A 42 0.67 -7.75 -1.97
C ASN A 42 0.88 -6.26 -2.26
N CYS A 43 0.39 -5.38 -1.37
CA CYS A 43 0.39 -3.94 -1.60
C CYS A 43 1.40 -3.20 -0.72
N ILE A 44 1.88 -2.06 -1.20
CA ILE A 44 2.71 -1.11 -0.45
C ILE A 44 1.99 0.23 -0.36
N PHE A 45 1.80 0.74 0.88
CA PHE A 45 1.26 2.07 1.17
C PHE A 45 2.31 2.86 1.94
N TRP A 46 2.92 3.86 1.28
CA TRP A 46 4.10 4.52 1.80
C TRP A 46 4.13 6.01 1.51
N GLY A 47 4.71 6.78 2.41
CA GLY A 47 4.94 8.20 2.24
C GLY A 47 6.16 8.68 3.01
N ASP A 48 6.52 9.94 2.83
CA ASP A 48 7.63 10.57 3.56
C ASP A 48 7.20 11.14 4.93
N VAL A 49 8.00 12.06 5.44
CA VAL A 49 7.87 12.67 6.77
C VAL A 49 6.74 13.72 6.79
N GLY A 50 5.60 13.53 6.65
CA GLY A 50 4.52 14.54 6.74
C GLY A 50 3.25 13.93 7.33
N VAL A 51 3.11 12.63 7.12
CA VAL A 51 1.97 11.85 7.55
C VAL A 51 2.49 10.64 8.31
N ALA A 52 2.00 10.48 9.53
CA ALA A 52 2.36 9.37 10.41
C ALA A 52 1.65 8.08 10.01
N ASP A 53 0.37 8.22 9.68
CA ASP A 53 -0.53 7.14 9.31
C ASP A 53 -0.98 7.30 7.85
N GLU A 54 -0.41 6.49 6.97
CA GLU A 54 -0.67 6.55 5.52
C GLU A 54 -1.95 5.83 5.09
N VAL A 55 -2.57 5.12 6.02
CA VAL A 55 -3.83 4.41 5.79
C VAL A 55 -4.87 4.86 6.79
N LEU A 56 -5.94 5.48 6.32
CA LEU A 56 -7.07 5.91 7.13
C LEU A 56 -8.30 5.05 6.81
N ILE A 57 -8.84 4.41 7.83
CA ILE A 57 -10.05 3.58 7.72
C ILE A 57 -11.16 4.20 8.58
N SER A 58 -12.28 4.52 7.95
CA SER A 58 -13.41 5.16 8.63
C SER A 58 -14.70 4.38 8.37
N ARG A 59 -15.23 3.78 9.43
CA ARG A 59 -16.51 3.08 9.42
C ARG A 59 -17.62 3.99 9.93
N GLN A 60 -18.72 4.01 9.22
CA GLN A 60 -19.95 4.67 9.67
C GLN A 60 -21.11 3.67 9.76
N GLY A 61 -22.01 3.92 10.72
CA GLY A 61 -23.23 3.12 10.90
C GLY A 61 -22.98 1.66 11.25
N ASN A 62 -24.00 0.83 11.01
CA ASN A 62 -24.00 -0.61 11.34
C ASN A 62 -24.08 -1.51 10.11
N THR A 63 -23.80 -0.98 8.91
CA THR A 63 -23.74 -1.77 7.68
C THR A 63 -22.54 -2.72 7.68
N ALA A 64 -22.53 -3.69 6.78
CA ALA A 64 -21.39 -4.59 6.63
C ALA A 64 -20.14 -3.79 6.22
N PHE A 65 -19.07 -3.95 7.00
CA PHE A 65 -17.82 -3.26 6.75
C PHE A 65 -16.66 -4.22 6.98
N GLN A 66 -15.93 -4.52 5.91
CA GLN A 66 -14.80 -5.43 5.94
C GLN A 66 -13.66 -4.85 5.13
N VAL A 67 -12.54 -4.59 5.78
CA VAL A 67 -11.28 -4.18 5.14
C VAL A 67 -10.21 -5.18 5.55
N HIS A 68 -9.48 -5.73 4.58
CA HIS A 68 -8.45 -6.72 4.81
C HIS A 68 -7.18 -6.37 4.06
N PHE A 69 -6.05 -6.33 4.78
CA PHE A 69 -4.70 -6.25 4.21
C PHE A 69 -4.03 -7.61 4.33
N ASP A 70 -3.60 -8.15 3.20
CA ASP A 70 -3.02 -9.49 3.09
C ASP A 70 -1.67 -9.40 2.37
N HIS A 71 -0.57 -9.61 3.09
CA HIS A 71 0.80 -9.39 2.63
C HIS A 71 0.99 -7.93 2.15
N ALA A 72 1.23 -7.02 3.08
CA ALA A 72 1.37 -5.61 2.77
C ALA A 72 2.45 -4.92 3.60
N ILE A 73 2.97 -3.82 3.09
CA ILE A 73 3.73 -2.83 3.85
C ILE A 73 2.86 -1.60 4.05
N LEU A 74 2.69 -1.18 5.31
CA LEU A 74 2.01 0.05 5.67
C LEU A 74 2.96 0.95 6.47
N LYS A 75 3.08 2.22 6.08
CA LYS A 75 3.66 3.23 6.97
C LYS A 75 2.56 3.71 7.90
N GLN A 76 2.65 3.34 9.19
CA GLN A 76 1.57 3.49 10.13
C GLN A 76 2.09 3.53 11.57
N GLU A 77 1.88 4.62 12.30
CA GLU A 77 2.20 4.69 13.74
C GLU A 77 1.12 4.04 14.59
N HIS A 78 -0.14 4.23 14.21
CA HIS A 78 -1.28 3.66 14.89
C HIS A 78 -1.93 2.60 14.00
N TYR A 79 -2.11 1.40 14.55
CA TYR A 79 -2.78 0.35 13.78
C TYR A 79 -4.20 0.77 13.42
N PRO A 80 -4.60 0.68 12.14
CA PRO A 80 -5.95 1.12 11.76
C PRO A 80 -7.02 0.26 12.44
N ASP A 81 -8.03 0.92 13.02
CA ASP A 81 -9.18 0.23 13.58
C ASP A 81 -10.04 -0.41 12.48
N ASN A 82 -10.80 -1.43 12.84
CA ASN A 82 -11.77 -2.11 11.95
C ASN A 82 -11.15 -2.74 10.70
N VAL A 83 -9.93 -3.24 10.79
CA VAL A 83 -9.28 -3.98 9.71
C VAL A 83 -8.84 -5.38 10.16
N ASP A 84 -8.90 -6.32 9.23
CA ASP A 84 -8.25 -7.61 9.35
C ASP A 84 -6.90 -7.58 8.64
N THR A 85 -5.91 -8.27 9.17
CA THR A 85 -4.58 -8.31 8.55
C THR A 85 -3.97 -9.69 8.55
N THR A 86 -3.22 -9.99 7.52
CA THR A 86 -2.39 -11.20 7.38
C THR A 86 -1.04 -10.80 6.81
N SER A 87 0.05 -11.16 7.51
CA SER A 87 1.43 -10.91 7.02
C SER A 87 1.68 -9.44 6.64
N VAL A 88 1.27 -8.51 7.51
CA VAL A 88 1.48 -7.06 7.31
C VAL A 88 2.72 -6.61 8.06
N MET A 89 3.58 -5.87 7.38
CA MET A 89 4.75 -5.20 7.94
C MET A 89 4.45 -3.72 8.14
N LEU A 90 4.60 -3.23 9.38
CA LEU A 90 4.46 -1.82 9.69
C LEU A 90 5.83 -1.13 9.68
N ASN A 91 5.87 0.07 9.12
CA ASN A 91 7.04 0.97 9.13
C ASN A 91 8.35 0.33 8.62
N SER A 92 8.23 -0.71 7.80
CA SER A 92 9.37 -1.32 7.11
C SER A 92 9.58 -0.57 5.80
N ASP A 93 10.60 0.28 5.73
CA ASP A 93 10.91 1.06 4.52
C ASP A 93 11.03 0.14 3.31
N PRO A 94 10.19 0.31 2.28
CA PRO A 94 10.24 -0.53 1.09
C PRO A 94 11.54 -0.39 0.28
N LEU A 95 12.38 0.59 0.59
CA LEU A 95 13.64 0.87 -0.09
C LEU A 95 13.45 0.98 -1.61
N PHE A 96 12.63 1.93 -2.03
CA PHE A 96 12.47 2.24 -3.44
C PHE A 96 13.80 2.67 -4.08
N LEU A 97 14.00 2.32 -5.34
CA LEU A 97 15.25 2.58 -6.06
C LEU A 97 15.58 4.07 -6.13
N LYS A 98 14.56 4.92 -6.28
CA LYS A 98 14.72 6.36 -6.29
C LYS A 98 13.49 7.10 -5.77
N THR A 99 13.73 8.04 -4.85
CA THR A 99 12.71 8.96 -4.32
C THR A 99 13.28 10.39 -4.26
N ASP A 100 13.76 10.90 -5.41
CA ASP A 100 14.33 12.24 -5.51
C ASP A 100 13.22 13.29 -5.67
N TYR A 101 12.69 13.74 -4.55
CA TYR A 101 11.63 14.73 -4.50
C TYR A 101 12.06 16.11 -4.97
N SER A 102 13.35 16.48 -4.89
CA SER A 102 13.87 17.78 -5.36
C SER A 102 13.76 17.91 -6.88
N ASN A 103 14.01 16.83 -7.59
CA ASN A 103 13.92 16.76 -9.05
C ASN A 103 12.64 16.10 -9.55
N ARG A 104 11.72 15.71 -8.64
CA ARG A 104 10.49 14.95 -8.94
C ARG A 104 10.77 13.70 -9.76
N ALA A 105 11.87 13.01 -9.45
CA ALA A 105 12.28 11.79 -10.12
C ALA A 105 12.06 10.60 -9.17
N TYR A 106 11.11 9.75 -9.51
CA TYR A 106 10.70 8.61 -8.71
C TYR A 106 10.88 7.33 -9.50
N ASP A 107 11.38 6.30 -8.83
CA ASP A 107 11.47 4.95 -9.34
C ASP A 107 11.08 4.00 -8.19
N PHE A 108 9.92 3.37 -8.32
CA PHE A 108 9.35 2.51 -7.29
C PHE A 108 9.76 1.05 -7.40
N HIS A 109 10.74 0.72 -8.21
CA HIS A 109 11.41 -0.57 -8.13
C HIS A 109 12.10 -0.72 -6.78
N LEU A 110 12.29 -1.96 -6.35
CA LEU A 110 12.85 -2.29 -5.05
C LEU A 110 14.37 -2.46 -5.11
N GLN A 111 15.09 -1.89 -4.15
CA GLN A 111 16.52 -2.16 -3.97
C GLN A 111 16.74 -3.59 -3.46
N SER A 112 17.97 -4.10 -3.59
CA SER A 112 18.34 -5.47 -3.17
C SER A 112 18.18 -5.78 -1.68
N GLY A 113 18.10 -4.76 -0.84
CA GLY A 113 17.87 -4.89 0.60
C GLY A 113 16.41 -4.68 1.03
N SER A 114 15.49 -4.54 0.09
CA SER A 114 14.10 -4.25 0.41
C SER A 114 13.45 -5.36 1.24
N PRO A 115 12.73 -5.01 2.32
CA PRO A 115 11.94 -5.98 3.07
C PRO A 115 10.74 -6.52 2.30
N ALA A 116 10.37 -5.91 1.17
CA ALA A 116 9.27 -6.32 0.33
C ALA A 116 9.59 -7.52 -0.58
N LEU A 117 10.88 -7.86 -0.72
CA LEU A 117 11.33 -8.93 -1.64
C LEU A 117 10.87 -10.30 -1.19
N GLY A 118 10.19 -11.02 -2.07
CA GLY A 118 9.71 -12.38 -1.84
C GLY A 118 8.70 -12.52 -0.70
N GLN A 119 8.05 -11.44 -0.29
CA GLN A 119 7.08 -11.44 0.81
C GLN A 119 5.62 -11.52 0.35
N GLY A 120 5.40 -11.49 -0.94
CA GLY A 120 4.07 -11.63 -1.51
C GLY A 120 3.61 -13.09 -1.58
N LYS A 121 2.31 -13.29 -1.53
CA LYS A 121 1.69 -14.58 -1.82
C LYS A 121 1.38 -14.72 -3.30
N ASP A 122 1.26 -15.94 -3.77
CA ASP A 122 0.90 -16.24 -5.16
C ASP A 122 -0.53 -15.79 -5.47
N THR A 123 -0.64 -14.64 -6.09
CA THR A 123 -1.93 -14.07 -6.49
C THR A 123 -1.73 -12.98 -7.55
N GLY A 124 -2.82 -12.55 -8.15
CA GLY A 124 -2.82 -11.42 -9.07
C GLY A 124 -2.24 -11.72 -10.44
N PRO A 125 -1.78 -10.70 -11.14
CA PRO A 125 -1.25 -10.82 -12.48
C PRO A 125 0.08 -11.60 -12.48
N ALA A 126 0.29 -12.40 -13.53
CA ALA A 126 1.51 -13.19 -13.70
C ALA A 126 2.76 -12.35 -14.04
N MET A 127 2.56 -11.10 -14.40
CA MET A 127 3.62 -10.14 -14.76
C MET A 127 3.46 -8.86 -13.95
N ASP A 128 4.57 -8.18 -13.73
CA ASP A 128 4.63 -6.85 -13.16
C ASP A 128 4.31 -5.75 -14.20
N LEU A 129 4.44 -4.47 -13.83
CA LEU A 129 4.16 -3.36 -14.74
C LEU A 129 5.17 -3.22 -15.88
N ASP A 130 6.37 -3.78 -15.74
CA ASP A 130 7.39 -3.81 -16.78
C ASP A 130 7.30 -5.04 -17.70
N GLY A 131 6.37 -5.96 -17.39
CA GLY A 131 6.21 -7.21 -18.11
C GLY A 131 7.15 -8.32 -17.65
N ASN A 132 7.79 -8.16 -16.50
CA ASN A 132 8.62 -9.21 -15.90
C ASN A 132 7.72 -10.25 -15.20
N GLY A 133 8.08 -11.53 -15.32
CA GLY A 133 7.33 -12.60 -14.68
C GLY A 133 7.46 -12.58 -13.16
N ARG A 134 6.35 -12.77 -12.46
CA ARG A 134 6.33 -12.93 -11.00
C ARG A 134 6.62 -14.38 -10.61
N PRO A 135 7.70 -14.64 -9.85
CA PRO A 135 8.06 -16.01 -9.49
C PRO A 135 7.07 -16.61 -8.49
N ALA A 136 6.64 -17.85 -8.73
CA ALA A 136 5.76 -18.56 -7.82
C ALA A 136 6.40 -18.77 -6.44
N GLY A 137 5.65 -18.50 -5.38
CA GLY A 137 6.06 -18.65 -3.97
C GLY A 137 7.08 -17.62 -3.48
N LYS A 138 7.40 -16.60 -4.30
CA LYS A 138 8.41 -15.58 -3.96
C LYS A 138 8.12 -14.24 -4.61
N GLN A 139 6.86 -13.91 -4.82
CA GLN A 139 6.49 -12.62 -5.40
C GLN A 139 6.89 -11.47 -4.49
N ASP A 140 7.31 -10.37 -5.07
CA ASP A 140 7.57 -9.15 -4.31
C ASP A 140 6.25 -8.43 -3.99
N LEU A 141 6.26 -7.61 -2.93
CA LEU A 141 5.14 -6.70 -2.68
C LEU A 141 5.22 -5.51 -3.64
N GLY A 142 4.04 -5.00 -4.00
CA GLY A 142 3.95 -3.82 -4.86
C GLY A 142 3.88 -4.15 -6.35
N CYS A 143 4.00 -3.11 -7.17
CA CYS A 143 3.71 -3.18 -8.60
C CYS A 143 4.85 -3.70 -9.47
N TYR A 144 6.07 -3.83 -8.94
CA TYR A 144 7.26 -4.30 -9.65
C TYR A 144 7.88 -5.53 -9.00
N GLU A 145 8.44 -6.42 -9.80
CA GLU A 145 9.33 -7.51 -9.38
C GLU A 145 10.78 -7.09 -9.55
N ARG A 146 11.60 -7.36 -8.56
CA ARG A 146 13.02 -7.12 -8.67
C ARG A 146 13.68 -8.21 -9.55
N GLN A 147 14.41 -7.76 -10.56
CA GLN A 147 15.22 -8.61 -11.45
C GLN A 147 16.62 -8.82 -10.90
#